data_4f5e3c73534994316c3ea1b39543bc53
#
_entry.id   4f5e3c73534994316c3ea1b39543bc53
#
_cell.length_a   1.000
_cell.length_b   1.000
_cell.length_c   1.000
_cell.angle_alpha   90.00
_cell.angle_beta   90.00
_cell.angle_gamma   90.00
#
_symmetry.space_group_name_H-M   'P 1'
#
loop_
_entity.id
_entity.type
_entity.pdbx_description
1 polymer ?
#
loop_
_entity_poly.entity_id
_entity_poly.type
_entity_poly.pdbx_seq_one_letter_code
_entity_poly.pdbx_strand_id
1 'polypeptide(L)'
;MIRLTSPCQPETIEAMAILSWPIWSCDASTFPWHYDRREQCLILEGEVTVTPEEGEPVCFGAGDFVEFPAGLSCTWQVHQAVRKHYRFG
;
A
#
# COMPACT_ATOMS: atom_id res chain seq x y z
N MET A 1 -10.17 -7.92 -2.54
CA MET A 1 -9.62 -7.30 -3.77
C MET A 1 -8.85 -6.03 -3.42
N ILE A 2 -7.65 -5.92 -3.95
CA ILE A 2 -6.83 -4.71 -3.78
C ILE A 2 -7.47 -3.57 -4.58
N ARG A 3 -7.60 -2.41 -3.94
CA ARG A 3 -8.16 -1.21 -4.59
C ARG A 3 -7.07 -0.16 -4.70
N LEU A 4 -6.83 0.29 -5.91
CA LEU A 4 -5.81 1.29 -6.22
C LEU A 4 -6.47 2.56 -6.73
N THR A 5 -6.13 3.69 -6.12
CA THR A 5 -6.51 5.03 -6.59
C THR A 5 -5.23 5.78 -6.95
N SER A 6 -5.04 6.06 -8.21
CA SER A 6 -3.80 6.67 -8.71
C SER A 6 -4.12 7.88 -9.58
N PRO A 7 -3.67 9.07 -9.21
CA PRO A 7 -3.07 9.42 -7.92
C PRO A 7 -4.13 9.62 -6.83
N CYS A 8 -3.69 9.65 -5.57
CA CYS A 8 -4.56 10.02 -4.45
C CYS A 8 -4.88 11.50 -4.54
N GLN A 9 -6.16 11.86 -4.45
CA GLN A 9 -6.57 13.25 -4.55
C GLN A 9 -6.21 14.02 -3.27
N PRO A 10 -5.79 15.29 -3.38
CA PRO A 10 -5.48 16.12 -2.20
C PRO A 10 -6.63 16.21 -1.21
N GLU A 11 -7.87 16.26 -1.71
CA GLU A 11 -9.07 16.32 -0.88
C GLU A 11 -9.21 15.07 -0.01
N THR A 12 -8.85 13.91 -0.56
CA THR A 12 -8.89 12.64 0.18
C THR A 12 -7.84 12.63 1.28
N ILE A 13 -6.63 13.08 0.97
CA ILE A 13 -5.52 13.16 1.94
C ILE A 13 -5.94 14.02 3.13
N GLU A 14 -6.54 15.16 2.86
CA GLU A 14 -6.99 16.09 3.90
C GLU A 14 -8.19 15.54 4.67
N ALA A 15 -9.21 15.05 3.96
CA ALA A 15 -10.44 14.56 4.58
C ALA A 15 -10.18 13.37 5.51
N MET A 16 -9.23 12.52 5.19
CA MET A 16 -8.87 11.34 5.98
C MET A 16 -7.72 11.60 6.94
N ALA A 17 -7.17 12.82 6.97
CA ALA A 17 -6.02 13.19 7.79
C ALA A 17 -4.85 12.21 7.61
N ILE A 18 -4.60 11.78 6.39
CA ILE A 18 -3.61 10.73 6.08
C ILE A 18 -2.22 11.10 6.58
N LEU A 19 -1.84 12.37 6.50
CA LEU A 19 -0.50 12.80 6.92
C LEU A 19 -0.27 12.68 8.44
N SER A 20 -1.33 12.39 9.20
CA SER A 20 -1.22 12.12 10.64
C SER A 20 -1.06 10.63 10.95
N TRP A 21 -1.22 9.77 9.94
CA TRP A 21 -1.07 8.33 10.13
C TRP A 21 0.40 7.95 10.33
N PRO A 22 0.67 6.82 11.01
CA PRO A 22 2.05 6.33 11.14
C PRO A 22 2.70 6.07 9.79
N ILE A 23 4.03 6.08 9.77
CA ILE A 23 4.84 5.82 8.58
C ILE A 23 5.54 4.49 8.73
N TRP A 24 5.56 3.70 7.66
CA TRP A 24 6.33 2.47 7.54
C TRP A 24 7.24 2.59 6.32
N SER A 25 8.46 2.09 6.45
CA SER A 25 9.41 2.09 5.36
C SER A 25 10.13 0.75 5.27
N CYS A 26 10.58 0.42 4.05
CA CYS A 26 11.24 -0.84 3.77
C CYS A 26 12.16 -0.67 2.56
N ASP A 27 13.36 -1.22 2.65
CA ASP A 27 14.29 -1.23 1.52
C ASP A 27 13.84 -2.21 0.44
N ALA A 28 14.43 -2.12 -0.74
CA ALA A 28 14.16 -3.04 -1.84
C ALA A 28 14.32 -4.48 -1.35
N SER A 29 13.27 -5.28 -1.51
CA SER A 29 13.21 -6.65 -0.99
C SER A 29 11.97 -7.36 -1.51
N THR A 30 11.89 -8.67 -1.28
CA THR A 30 10.73 -9.47 -1.62
C THR A 30 10.37 -10.32 -0.42
N PHE A 31 9.10 -10.29 -0.02
CA PHE A 31 8.64 -11.03 1.15
C PHE A 31 7.17 -11.38 1.03
N PRO A 32 6.74 -12.49 1.66
CA PRO A 32 5.30 -12.81 1.75
C PRO A 32 4.65 -11.98 2.84
N TRP A 33 3.37 -11.69 2.69
CA TRP A 33 2.60 -10.95 3.67
C TRP A 33 1.16 -11.44 3.73
N HIS A 34 0.60 -11.42 4.94
CA HIS A 34 -0.81 -11.77 5.14
C HIS A 34 -1.48 -10.66 5.94
N TYR A 35 -2.65 -10.22 5.49
CA TYR A 35 -3.42 -9.15 6.14
C TYR A 35 -4.48 -9.74 7.05
N ASP A 36 -4.30 -9.57 8.37
CA ASP A 36 -5.32 -9.96 9.34
C ASP A 36 -6.46 -8.95 9.37
N ARG A 37 -6.15 -7.69 9.02
CA ARG A 37 -7.13 -6.60 8.95
C ARG A 37 -6.91 -5.81 7.68
N ARG A 38 -7.95 -5.08 7.26
CA ARG A 38 -7.85 -4.19 6.10
C ARG A 38 -6.78 -3.13 6.36
N GLU A 39 -5.95 -2.86 5.37
CA GLU A 39 -4.97 -1.77 5.42
C GLU A 39 -5.32 -0.73 4.37
N GLN A 40 -5.20 0.54 4.75
CA GLN A 40 -5.22 1.67 3.82
C GLN A 40 -3.87 2.35 3.90
N CYS A 41 -3.29 2.72 2.75
CA CYS A 41 -2.00 3.41 2.74
C CYS A 41 -1.88 4.41 1.61
N LEU A 42 -1.09 5.45 1.88
CA LEU A 42 -0.66 6.42 0.88
C LEU A 42 0.85 6.26 0.69
N ILE A 43 1.26 5.97 -0.53
CA ILE A 43 2.66 5.78 -0.86
C ILE A 43 3.33 7.14 -1.04
N LEU A 44 4.37 7.39 -0.26
CA LEU A 44 5.14 8.64 -0.31
C LEU A 44 6.32 8.54 -1.26
N GLU A 45 7.00 7.39 -1.24
CA GLU A 45 8.19 7.13 -2.05
C GLU A 45 8.22 5.66 -2.40
N GLY A 46 8.88 5.33 -3.52
CA GLY A 46 9.17 3.97 -3.88
C GLY A 46 8.32 3.42 -4.99
N GLU A 47 8.56 2.14 -5.28
CA GLU A 47 7.87 1.41 -6.34
C GLU A 47 7.72 -0.03 -5.89
N VAL A 48 6.50 -0.55 -5.94
CA VAL A 48 6.15 -1.85 -5.40
C VAL A 48 5.22 -2.60 -6.35
N THR A 49 5.41 -3.92 -6.41
CA THR A 49 4.45 -4.84 -7.01
C THR A 49 3.95 -5.77 -5.93
N VAL A 50 2.63 -5.87 -5.77
CA VAL A 50 2.00 -6.83 -4.86
C VAL A 50 1.26 -7.86 -5.68
N THR A 51 1.60 -9.13 -5.47
CA THR A 51 0.97 -10.25 -6.18
C THR A 51 0.13 -11.05 -5.20
N PRO A 52 -1.21 -10.98 -5.28
CA PRO A 52 -2.08 -11.85 -4.49
C PRO A 52 -1.83 -13.31 -4.84
N GLU A 53 -2.04 -14.23 -3.87
CA GLU A 53 -1.93 -15.66 -4.14
C GLU A 53 -2.88 -16.10 -5.24
N GLU A 54 -4.07 -15.50 -5.28
CA GLU A 54 -5.09 -15.78 -6.29
C GLU A 54 -5.51 -14.48 -6.97
N GLY A 55 -4.70 -14.00 -7.91
CA GLY A 55 -5.03 -12.79 -8.63
C GLY A 55 -3.87 -12.20 -9.38
N GLU A 56 -4.14 -11.09 -10.03
CA GLU A 56 -3.17 -10.40 -10.86
C GLU A 56 -2.26 -9.50 -10.03
N PRO A 57 -0.98 -9.34 -10.44
CA PRO A 57 -0.10 -8.37 -9.80
C PRO A 57 -0.63 -6.95 -9.89
N VAL A 58 -0.43 -6.19 -8.82
CA VAL A 58 -0.79 -4.77 -8.76
C VAL A 58 0.47 -3.96 -8.51
N CYS A 59 0.76 -3.00 -9.38
CA CYS A 59 1.93 -2.12 -9.26
C CYS A 59 1.49 -0.75 -8.79
N PHE A 60 2.23 -0.16 -7.86
CA PHE A 60 1.94 1.17 -7.36
C PHE A 60 3.22 1.88 -6.91
N GLY A 61 3.13 3.19 -6.75
CA GLY A 61 4.28 4.01 -6.37
C GLY A 61 3.87 5.31 -5.73
N ALA A 62 4.81 6.25 -5.67
CA ALA A 62 4.61 7.54 -5.01
C ALA A 62 3.33 8.24 -5.50
N GLY A 63 2.52 8.68 -4.55
CA GLY A 63 1.27 9.39 -4.82
C GLY A 63 0.04 8.48 -4.90
N ASP A 64 0.20 7.19 -4.88
CA ASP A 64 -0.91 6.23 -5.00
C ASP A 64 -1.51 5.89 -3.64
N PHE A 65 -2.84 5.74 -3.63
CA PHE A 65 -3.58 5.29 -2.46
C PHE A 65 -4.02 3.85 -2.70
N VAL A 66 -3.70 2.97 -1.78
CA VAL A 66 -3.93 1.52 -1.93
C VAL A 66 -4.68 0.98 -0.72
N GLU A 67 -5.69 0.15 -0.98
CA GLU A 67 -6.42 -0.55 0.06
C GLU A 67 -6.26 -2.05 -0.12
N PHE A 68 -5.85 -2.73 0.96
CA PHE A 68 -5.70 -4.19 0.99
C PHE A 68 -6.79 -4.79 1.87
N PRO A 69 -7.54 -5.77 1.38
CA PRO A 69 -8.62 -6.37 2.17
C PRO A 69 -8.09 -7.29 3.27
N ALA A 70 -8.86 -7.42 4.34
CA ALA A 70 -8.56 -8.41 5.37
C ALA A 70 -8.60 -9.81 4.77
N GLY A 71 -7.69 -10.67 5.21
CA GLY A 71 -7.60 -12.06 4.74
C GLY A 71 -6.76 -12.24 3.48
N LEU A 72 -6.22 -11.16 2.92
CA LEU A 72 -5.38 -11.23 1.72
C LEU A 72 -4.01 -11.83 2.07
N SER A 73 -3.62 -12.86 1.34
CA SER A 73 -2.25 -13.38 1.32
C SER A 73 -1.62 -13.01 0.00
N CYS A 74 -0.41 -12.46 0.05
CA CYS A 74 0.25 -11.91 -1.12
C CYS A 74 1.76 -11.92 -0.97
N THR A 75 2.45 -11.56 -2.05
CA THR A 75 3.88 -11.33 -2.05
C THR A 75 4.15 -9.87 -2.39
N TRP A 76 4.89 -9.19 -1.52
CA TRP A 76 5.37 -7.85 -1.74
C TRP A 76 6.72 -7.89 -2.41
N GLN A 77 6.85 -7.17 -3.50
CA GLN A 77 8.11 -7.01 -4.22
C GLN A 77 8.43 -5.52 -4.27
N VAL A 78 9.32 -5.09 -3.37
CA VAL A 78 9.73 -3.69 -3.29
C VAL A 78 10.89 -3.48 -4.25
N HIS A 79 10.65 -2.76 -5.34
CA HIS A 79 11.65 -2.49 -6.37
C HIS A 79 12.55 -1.32 -5.99
N GLN A 80 11.96 -0.28 -5.37
CA GLN A 80 12.67 0.87 -4.84
C GLN A 80 12.16 1.10 -3.43
N ALA A 81 13.05 1.49 -2.52
CA ALA A 81 12.74 1.68 -1.11
C ALA A 81 11.42 2.44 -0.94
N VAL A 82 10.51 1.88 -0.18
CA VAL A 82 9.15 2.39 -0.02
C VAL A 82 8.98 3.11 1.31
N ARG A 83 8.24 4.21 1.30
CA ARG A 83 7.73 4.90 2.49
C ARG A 83 6.25 5.14 2.29
N LYS A 84 5.47 4.86 3.32
CA LYS A 84 4.01 5.04 3.24
C LYS A 84 3.42 5.45 4.58
N HIS A 85 2.35 6.25 4.53
CA HIS A 85 1.43 6.40 5.65
C HIS A 85 0.45 5.23 5.60
N TYR A 86 0.12 4.65 6.74
CA TYR A 86 -0.78 3.49 6.77
C TYR A 86 -1.70 3.51 7.98
N ARG A 87 -2.82 2.83 7.86
CA ARG A 87 -3.66 2.48 9.01
C ARG A 87 -4.38 1.17 8.74
N PHE A 88 -4.65 0.43 9.81
CA PHE A 88 -5.44 -0.79 9.79
C PHE A 88 -6.83 -0.53 10.35
N GLY A 89 -7.80 -1.28 9.88
CA GLY A 89 -9.13 -1.17 10.44
C GLY A 89 -10.31 -1.33 9.48
#